data_deafd19ce47d13ff487f93e3cb1876fd
#
_entry.id   deafd19ce47d13ff487f93e3cb1876fd
#
_cell.length_a   1.000
_cell.length_b   1.000
_cell.length_c   1.000
_cell.angle_alpha   90.00
_cell.angle_beta   90.00
_cell.angle_gamma   90.00
#
_symmetry.space_group_name_H-M   'P 1'
#
loop_
_entity.id
_entity.type
_entity.pdbx_description
1 polymer ?
#
loop_
_entity_poly.entity_id
_entity_poly.type
_entity_poly.pdbx_seq_one_letter_code
_entity_poly.pdbx_strand_id
1 'polypeptide(L)'
;HIEVVKTLVQHGAEINSPSDTQSTPVRSACYMTNISIVKFLVDHGADLHKPNVNGGTCLINSVQDPFLCEYLIKKGANVNARDNSGNLALHYAIREDQLETVKLLLRYDSDYKAKNVFGDDALQTAALRGYTSIVRYILDNTEQTPTDAIHSLELLGANLVDEIHEISGAIEIWKKAMTLRYLDPQNIITKDIPQNTIYAYQHAKEPQTLEELDKLSEADDVYMQALLIRERVLGPNHKDTTFGLMYRGAVYADSHRYQRCVDLWMYAYMLRHSKGDPLKQECLFTVQALVKLFWEMQVELESNATDERVRLCDALDVFAKLTEQIIDGQLVIQKGDQFTVENNLVEDFQLLLQLSLHMIHLISQLPQSDEESFNFKRVVHQLVSANPRGQEGESLLHLSVDPKISLTSEEFFSPFPSLAVVQILIDCGADINAVDHKRNTALHNSIKFLTYSELQNEGILACLLGHGAHVDVYNGDGQSALTLIQTAGLPVFPLQYRSLQCLASEVIMKNNIPFQNEVPASLIPFIKMHGHTMGMDQ
;
A
#
# COMPACT_ATOMS: atom_id res chain seq x y z
N HIS A 1 19.12 -31.21 23.37
CA HIS A 1 17.86 -30.45 23.60
C HIS A 1 16.78 -31.30 24.26
N ILE A 2 16.57 -32.57 23.88
CA ILE A 2 15.49 -33.40 24.46
C ILE A 2 15.68 -33.63 25.96
N GLU A 3 16.91 -33.83 26.46
CA GLU A 3 17.20 -34.07 27.88
C GLU A 3 16.82 -32.85 28.73
N VAL A 4 16.97 -31.62 28.21
CA VAL A 4 16.55 -30.40 28.89
C VAL A 4 15.02 -30.38 29.02
N VAL A 5 14.28 -30.73 27.95
CA VAL A 5 12.82 -30.81 27.97
C VAL A 5 12.35 -31.86 28.97
N LYS A 6 12.96 -33.04 28.99
CA LYS A 6 12.66 -34.08 29.97
C LYS A 6 12.86 -33.60 31.40
N THR A 7 14.00 -32.96 31.68
CA THR A 7 14.31 -32.43 33.01
C THR A 7 13.31 -31.38 33.43
N LEU A 8 12.93 -30.45 32.55
CA LEU A 8 11.93 -29.41 32.84
C LEU A 8 10.57 -30.02 33.20
N VAL A 9 10.08 -30.97 32.41
CA VAL A 9 8.81 -31.67 32.66
C VAL A 9 8.85 -32.46 33.96
N GLN A 10 9.95 -33.17 34.27
CA GLN A 10 10.14 -33.89 35.52
C GLN A 10 10.12 -32.97 36.76
N HIS A 11 10.53 -31.69 36.58
CA HIS A 11 10.49 -30.69 37.66
C HIS A 11 9.22 -29.86 37.66
N GLY A 12 8.16 -30.31 36.96
CA GLY A 12 6.83 -29.75 37.03
C GLY A 12 6.59 -28.57 36.07
N ALA A 13 7.39 -28.42 35.01
CA ALA A 13 7.09 -27.44 33.98
C ALA A 13 5.76 -27.77 33.30
N GLU A 14 4.91 -26.75 33.12
CA GLU A 14 3.60 -26.90 32.49
C GLU A 14 3.74 -27.20 30.99
N ILE A 15 3.32 -28.40 30.56
CA ILE A 15 3.48 -28.91 29.19
C ILE A 15 2.75 -28.06 28.14
N ASN A 16 1.63 -27.44 28.51
CA ASN A 16 0.78 -26.66 27.63
C ASN A 16 0.88 -25.14 27.86
N SER A 17 1.91 -24.68 28.57
CA SER A 17 2.14 -23.26 28.81
C SER A 17 2.37 -22.52 27.50
N PRO A 18 1.57 -21.47 27.18
CA PRO A 18 1.74 -20.72 25.95
C PRO A 18 2.84 -19.67 26.08
N SER A 19 3.51 -19.36 24.97
CA SER A 19 4.35 -18.18 24.80
C SER A 19 3.49 -16.91 24.57
N ASP A 20 4.12 -15.76 24.42
CA ASP A 20 3.46 -14.48 24.09
C ASP A 20 2.63 -14.58 22.79
N THR A 21 3.08 -15.40 21.83
CA THR A 21 2.33 -15.68 20.60
C THR A 21 1.31 -16.82 20.76
N GLN A 22 0.99 -17.22 21.98
CA GLN A 22 0.13 -18.36 22.29
C GLN A 22 0.61 -19.70 21.73
N SER A 23 1.91 -19.82 21.38
CA SER A 23 2.50 -21.08 20.93
C SER A 23 2.81 -21.99 22.12
N THR A 24 2.33 -23.25 22.05
CA THR A 24 2.68 -24.26 23.03
C THR A 24 4.05 -24.91 22.74
N PRO A 25 4.73 -25.53 23.74
CA PRO A 25 5.99 -26.22 23.52
C PRO A 25 5.94 -27.27 22.42
N VAL A 26 4.86 -28.07 22.35
CA VAL A 26 4.70 -29.09 21.29
C VAL A 26 4.57 -28.45 19.91
N ARG A 27 3.86 -27.32 19.80
CA ARG A 27 3.71 -26.60 18.53
C ARG A 27 5.06 -26.03 18.06
N SER A 28 5.87 -25.47 18.97
CA SER A 28 7.23 -25.01 18.66
C SER A 28 8.15 -26.17 18.25
N ALA A 29 8.02 -27.33 18.90
CA ALA A 29 8.77 -28.52 18.52
C ALA A 29 8.34 -29.07 17.14
N CYS A 30 7.07 -28.93 16.76
CA CYS A 30 6.56 -29.25 15.42
C CYS A 30 7.17 -28.32 14.37
N TYR A 31 7.21 -27.00 14.62
CA TYR A 31 7.83 -26.02 13.71
C TYR A 31 9.30 -26.34 13.46
N MET A 32 10.02 -26.79 14.50
CA MET A 32 11.43 -27.19 14.41
C MET A 32 11.62 -28.63 13.90
N THR A 33 10.56 -29.30 13.48
CA THR A 33 10.55 -30.70 13.01
C THR A 33 11.26 -31.68 13.95
N ASN A 34 11.20 -31.41 15.27
CA ASN A 34 11.89 -32.24 16.27
C ASN A 34 10.99 -33.37 16.77
N ILE A 35 10.95 -34.45 16.01
CA ILE A 35 10.08 -35.63 16.26
C ILE A 35 10.27 -36.19 17.68
N SER A 36 11.50 -36.23 18.19
CA SER A 36 11.80 -36.78 19.50
C SER A 36 11.16 -35.97 20.63
N ILE A 37 11.23 -34.63 20.54
CA ILE A 37 10.60 -33.73 21.51
C ILE A 37 9.07 -33.80 21.35
N VAL A 38 8.55 -33.80 20.11
CA VAL A 38 7.12 -33.89 19.86
C VAL A 38 6.54 -35.18 20.48
N LYS A 39 7.14 -36.35 20.22
CA LYS A 39 6.71 -37.60 20.79
C LYS A 39 6.71 -37.57 22.32
N PHE A 40 7.80 -37.07 22.91
CA PHE A 40 7.88 -36.97 24.36
C PHE A 40 6.77 -36.08 24.94
N LEU A 41 6.54 -34.89 24.39
CA LEU A 41 5.50 -33.99 24.88
C LEU A 41 4.09 -34.56 24.69
N VAL A 42 3.80 -35.18 23.55
CA VAL A 42 2.51 -35.81 23.27
C VAL A 42 2.24 -36.98 24.26
N ASP A 43 3.25 -37.81 24.52
CA ASP A 43 3.11 -38.93 25.48
C ASP A 43 2.93 -38.44 26.92
N HIS A 44 3.27 -37.18 27.23
CA HIS A 44 3.05 -36.54 28.53
C HIS A 44 1.84 -35.59 28.56
N GLY A 45 0.93 -35.65 27.58
CA GLY A 45 -0.34 -34.95 27.59
C GLY A 45 -0.30 -33.55 26.96
N ALA A 46 0.60 -33.31 25.99
CA ALA A 46 0.57 -32.08 25.22
C ALA A 46 -0.70 -31.98 24.36
N ASP A 47 -1.34 -30.81 24.38
CA ASP A 47 -2.54 -30.52 23.59
C ASP A 47 -2.17 -30.20 22.15
N LEU A 48 -2.57 -31.04 21.20
CA LEU A 48 -2.33 -30.89 19.77
C LEU A 48 -3.29 -29.89 19.09
N HIS A 49 -4.39 -29.54 19.74
CA HIS A 49 -5.46 -28.72 19.17
C HIS A 49 -5.32 -27.24 19.52
N LYS A 50 -4.53 -26.88 20.53
CA LYS A 50 -4.38 -25.51 20.98
C LYS A 50 -3.71 -24.65 19.90
N PRO A 51 -4.43 -23.67 19.30
CA PRO A 51 -3.87 -22.82 18.26
C PRO A 51 -3.01 -21.70 18.88
N ASN A 52 -2.18 -21.07 18.03
CA ASN A 52 -1.54 -19.80 18.38
C ASN A 52 -2.45 -18.61 18.05
N VAL A 53 -1.91 -17.38 18.23
CA VAL A 53 -2.62 -16.12 17.90
C VAL A 53 -3.14 -16.07 16.47
N ASN A 54 -2.50 -16.75 15.52
CA ASN A 54 -2.89 -16.81 14.10
C ASN A 54 -3.79 -18.01 13.77
N GLY A 55 -4.25 -18.77 14.76
CA GLY A 55 -5.03 -19.99 14.54
C GLY A 55 -4.21 -21.21 14.11
N GLY A 56 -2.87 -21.08 14.01
CA GLY A 56 -2.00 -22.16 13.54
C GLY A 56 -1.93 -23.33 14.53
N THR A 57 -2.10 -24.58 14.06
CA THR A 57 -2.05 -25.82 14.82
C THR A 57 -0.70 -26.53 14.73
N CYS A 58 -0.51 -27.58 15.54
CA CYS A 58 0.67 -28.46 15.42
C CYS A 58 0.80 -29.07 14.03
N LEU A 59 -0.29 -29.52 13.43
CA LEU A 59 -0.29 -30.14 12.10
C LEU A 59 0.12 -29.14 11.01
N ILE A 60 -0.39 -27.91 11.06
CA ILE A 60 0.01 -26.84 10.13
C ILE A 60 1.53 -26.58 10.19
N ASN A 61 2.11 -26.61 11.38
CA ASN A 61 3.55 -26.38 11.56
C ASN A 61 4.44 -27.56 11.17
N SER A 62 3.85 -28.72 10.91
CA SER A 62 4.60 -29.95 10.64
C SER A 62 4.61 -30.35 9.16
N VAL A 63 4.05 -29.53 8.27
CA VAL A 63 3.82 -29.89 6.86
C VAL A 63 5.07 -30.23 6.07
N GLN A 64 6.24 -29.82 6.53
CA GLN A 64 7.53 -30.14 5.91
C GLN A 64 7.97 -31.59 6.15
N ASP A 65 7.41 -32.27 7.14
CA ASP A 65 7.77 -33.66 7.47
C ASP A 65 6.51 -34.55 7.44
N PRO A 66 6.32 -35.34 6.37
CA PRO A 66 5.17 -36.21 6.24
C PRO A 66 5.08 -37.29 7.36
N PHE A 67 6.23 -37.74 7.89
CA PHE A 67 6.21 -38.72 8.99
C PHE A 67 5.72 -38.10 10.31
N LEU A 68 6.09 -36.83 10.56
CA LEU A 68 5.61 -36.08 11.71
C LEU A 68 4.11 -35.79 11.56
N CYS A 69 3.67 -35.37 10.37
CA CYS A 69 2.25 -35.18 10.07
C CYS A 69 1.45 -36.45 10.32
N GLU A 70 1.88 -37.61 9.82
CA GLU A 70 1.23 -38.88 10.01
C GLU A 70 1.14 -39.28 11.50
N TYR A 71 2.23 -39.05 12.24
CA TYR A 71 2.26 -39.30 13.69
C TYR A 71 1.20 -38.43 14.41
N LEU A 72 1.13 -37.13 14.13
CA LEU A 72 0.19 -36.22 14.75
C LEU A 72 -1.27 -36.58 14.42
N ILE A 73 -1.56 -36.93 13.16
CA ILE A 73 -2.90 -37.38 12.74
C ILE A 73 -3.31 -38.65 13.49
N LYS A 74 -2.43 -39.65 13.59
CA LYS A 74 -2.67 -40.88 14.36
C LYS A 74 -2.86 -40.62 15.86
N LYS A 75 -2.33 -39.52 16.40
CA LYS A 75 -2.53 -39.08 17.79
C LYS A 75 -3.77 -38.16 17.92
N GLY A 76 -4.56 -37.98 16.87
CA GLY A 76 -5.85 -37.30 16.90
C GLY A 76 -5.80 -35.83 16.48
N ALA A 77 -4.72 -35.35 15.86
CA ALA A 77 -4.70 -34.00 15.30
C ALA A 77 -5.78 -33.85 14.22
N ASN A 78 -6.54 -32.75 14.26
CA ASN A 78 -7.60 -32.46 13.28
C ASN A 78 -6.99 -32.04 11.94
N VAL A 79 -7.17 -32.88 10.90
CA VAL A 79 -6.67 -32.63 9.53
C VAL A 79 -7.32 -31.41 8.90
N ASN A 80 -8.57 -31.10 9.27
CA ASN A 80 -9.37 -30.01 8.72
C ASN A 80 -9.45 -28.78 9.65
N ALA A 81 -8.52 -28.67 10.61
CA ALA A 81 -8.40 -27.45 11.42
C ALA A 81 -7.97 -26.27 10.55
N ARG A 82 -8.66 -25.13 10.74
CA ARG A 82 -8.43 -23.89 9.99
C ARG A 82 -7.66 -22.87 10.83
N ASP A 83 -6.73 -22.17 10.21
CA ASP A 83 -6.15 -20.96 10.80
C ASP A 83 -7.12 -19.76 10.66
N ASN A 84 -6.71 -18.60 11.17
CA ASN A 84 -7.52 -17.37 11.08
C ASN A 84 -7.74 -16.88 9.63
N SER A 85 -6.91 -17.32 8.70
CA SER A 85 -7.06 -17.06 7.27
C SER A 85 -7.85 -18.16 6.53
N GLY A 86 -8.42 -19.12 7.25
CA GLY A 86 -9.19 -20.22 6.69
C GLY A 86 -8.34 -21.31 6.04
N ASN A 87 -7.00 -21.26 6.13
CA ASN A 87 -6.14 -22.27 5.54
C ASN A 87 -6.11 -23.54 6.40
N LEU A 88 -6.09 -24.69 5.73
CA LEU A 88 -5.82 -26.01 6.31
C LEU A 88 -4.32 -26.34 6.22
N ALA A 89 -3.89 -27.39 6.92
CA ALA A 89 -2.55 -27.95 6.73
C ALA A 89 -2.27 -28.31 5.26
N LEU A 90 -3.29 -28.72 4.50
CA LEU A 90 -3.19 -28.98 3.06
C LEU A 90 -2.75 -27.74 2.26
N HIS A 91 -3.31 -26.57 2.54
CA HIS A 91 -2.90 -25.32 1.89
C HIS A 91 -1.42 -24.96 2.19
N TYR A 92 -0.97 -25.20 3.42
CA TYR A 92 0.41 -24.98 3.81
C TYR A 92 1.35 -26.01 3.15
N ALA A 93 0.98 -27.30 3.12
CA ALA A 93 1.76 -28.32 2.43
C ALA A 93 1.96 -28.01 0.94
N ILE A 94 0.92 -27.45 0.30
CA ILE A 94 0.98 -26.99 -1.09
C ILE A 94 1.91 -25.77 -1.21
N ARG A 95 1.78 -24.76 -0.35
CA ARG A 95 2.63 -23.56 -0.39
C ARG A 95 4.11 -23.85 -0.23
N GLU A 96 4.45 -24.89 0.54
CA GLU A 96 5.82 -25.35 0.81
C GLU A 96 6.28 -26.41 -0.20
N ASP A 97 5.55 -26.65 -1.29
CA ASP A 97 5.82 -27.66 -2.34
C ASP A 97 6.05 -29.09 -1.79
N GLN A 98 5.31 -29.47 -0.74
CA GLN A 98 5.49 -30.76 -0.07
C GLN A 98 4.53 -31.82 -0.63
N LEU A 99 4.82 -32.33 -1.85
CA LEU A 99 3.96 -33.30 -2.55
C LEU A 99 3.65 -34.53 -1.70
N GLU A 100 4.61 -35.09 -0.95
CA GLU A 100 4.39 -36.28 -0.13
C GLU A 100 3.44 -35.98 1.05
N THR A 101 3.55 -34.81 1.64
CA THR A 101 2.62 -34.34 2.67
C THR A 101 1.22 -34.09 2.09
N VAL A 102 1.12 -33.52 0.89
CA VAL A 102 -0.16 -33.37 0.17
C VAL A 102 -0.83 -34.72 -0.05
N LYS A 103 -0.08 -35.72 -0.55
CA LYS A 103 -0.57 -37.11 -0.73
C LYS A 103 -1.06 -37.72 0.58
N LEU A 104 -0.29 -37.47 1.65
CA LEU A 104 -0.65 -37.97 2.98
C LEU A 104 -1.96 -37.35 3.47
N LEU A 105 -2.06 -36.02 3.46
CA LEU A 105 -3.23 -35.29 3.96
C LEU A 105 -4.50 -35.65 3.20
N LEU A 106 -4.42 -35.84 1.88
CA LEU A 106 -5.56 -36.29 1.07
C LEU A 106 -5.98 -37.74 1.42
N ARG A 107 -5.06 -38.65 1.74
CA ARG A 107 -5.40 -40.00 2.24
C ARG A 107 -6.10 -40.00 3.59
N TYR A 108 -5.90 -38.97 4.40
CA TYR A 108 -6.55 -38.77 5.68
C TYR A 108 -7.76 -37.83 5.59
N ASP A 109 -8.39 -37.74 4.42
CA ASP A 109 -9.63 -37.00 4.14
C ASP A 109 -9.54 -35.51 4.45
N SER A 110 -8.40 -34.89 4.12
CA SER A 110 -8.31 -33.43 4.13
C SER A 110 -9.27 -32.85 3.10
N ASP A 111 -10.06 -31.84 3.50
CA ASP A 111 -11.02 -31.15 2.64
C ASP A 111 -10.32 -30.30 1.59
N TYR A 112 -10.09 -30.89 0.41
CA TYR A 112 -9.43 -30.22 -0.71
C TYR A 112 -10.28 -29.13 -1.39
N LYS A 113 -11.60 -29.09 -1.12
CA LYS A 113 -12.53 -28.05 -1.59
C LYS A 113 -12.67 -26.89 -0.59
N ALA A 114 -12.06 -27.00 0.59
CA ALA A 114 -12.08 -25.94 1.58
C ALA A 114 -11.43 -24.68 1.03
N LYS A 115 -12.16 -23.57 1.06
CA LYS A 115 -11.67 -22.26 0.62
C LYS A 115 -11.13 -21.45 1.78
N ASN A 116 -10.00 -20.76 1.56
CA ASN A 116 -9.44 -19.78 2.47
C ASN A 116 -10.17 -18.42 2.35
N VAL A 117 -9.74 -17.41 3.10
CA VAL A 117 -10.33 -16.06 3.08
C VAL A 117 -10.20 -15.35 1.71
N PHE A 118 -9.31 -15.81 0.84
CA PHE A 118 -9.15 -15.28 -0.53
C PHE A 118 -10.04 -16.00 -1.54
N GLY A 119 -10.69 -17.08 -1.14
CA GLY A 119 -11.51 -17.92 -2.00
C GLY A 119 -10.76 -19.09 -2.64
N ASP A 120 -9.47 -19.29 -2.32
CA ASP A 120 -8.63 -20.32 -2.90
C ASP A 120 -8.85 -21.68 -2.21
N ASP A 121 -9.10 -22.73 -2.96
CA ASP A 121 -9.04 -24.12 -2.53
C ASP A 121 -7.63 -24.72 -2.76
N ALA A 122 -7.47 -26.00 -2.48
CA ALA A 122 -6.19 -26.69 -2.63
C ALA A 122 -5.70 -26.70 -4.09
N LEU A 123 -6.57 -26.98 -5.05
CA LEU A 123 -6.20 -27.04 -6.46
C LEU A 123 -5.82 -25.66 -7.01
N GLN A 124 -6.60 -24.63 -6.67
CA GLN A 124 -6.34 -23.25 -7.04
C GLN A 124 -5.04 -22.74 -6.40
N THR A 125 -4.81 -23.06 -5.11
CA THR A 125 -3.56 -22.72 -4.42
C THR A 125 -2.34 -23.33 -5.12
N ALA A 126 -2.42 -24.60 -5.56
CA ALA A 126 -1.33 -25.26 -6.28
C ALA A 126 -1.07 -24.65 -7.65
N ALA A 127 -2.13 -24.28 -8.38
CA ALA A 127 -2.03 -23.61 -9.67
C ALA A 127 -1.39 -22.23 -9.57
N LEU A 128 -1.80 -21.43 -8.57
CA LEU A 128 -1.25 -20.10 -8.31
C LEU A 128 0.22 -20.11 -7.86
N ARG A 129 0.72 -21.25 -7.39
CA ARG A 129 2.13 -21.45 -7.03
C ARG A 129 2.98 -22.08 -8.14
N GLY A 130 2.36 -22.47 -9.26
CA GLY A 130 3.05 -23.09 -10.38
C GLY A 130 3.49 -24.54 -10.14
N TYR A 131 2.99 -25.20 -9.09
CA TYR A 131 3.42 -26.57 -8.73
C TYR A 131 2.73 -27.62 -9.58
N THR A 132 3.21 -27.82 -10.79
CA THR A 132 2.65 -28.73 -11.79
C THR A 132 2.46 -30.16 -11.28
N SER A 133 3.39 -30.68 -10.48
CA SER A 133 3.32 -32.03 -9.90
C SER A 133 2.15 -32.16 -8.91
N ILE A 134 1.94 -31.14 -8.08
CA ILE A 134 0.83 -31.12 -7.10
C ILE A 134 -0.51 -30.95 -7.82
N VAL A 135 -0.59 -30.01 -8.79
CA VAL A 135 -1.81 -29.81 -9.60
C VAL A 135 -2.22 -31.13 -10.28
N ARG A 136 -1.27 -31.80 -10.94
CA ARG A 136 -1.54 -33.10 -11.59
C ARG A 136 -2.02 -34.13 -10.58
N TYR A 137 -1.35 -34.26 -9.43
CA TYR A 137 -1.73 -35.23 -8.42
C TYR A 137 -3.16 -34.98 -7.90
N ILE A 138 -3.52 -33.73 -7.62
CA ILE A 138 -4.88 -33.38 -7.16
C ILE A 138 -5.91 -33.70 -8.24
N LEU A 139 -5.67 -33.33 -9.51
CA LEU A 139 -6.57 -33.61 -10.63
C LEU A 139 -6.79 -35.13 -10.83
N ASP A 140 -5.74 -35.93 -10.69
CA ASP A 140 -5.80 -37.38 -10.92
C ASP A 140 -6.43 -38.17 -9.74
N ASN A 141 -6.44 -37.63 -8.52
CA ASN A 141 -6.81 -38.34 -7.30
C ASN A 141 -8.00 -37.75 -6.53
N THR A 142 -8.60 -36.66 -7.03
CA THR A 142 -9.77 -36.04 -6.39
C THR A 142 -10.85 -35.71 -7.42
N GLU A 143 -12.10 -35.65 -6.96
CA GLU A 143 -13.22 -35.27 -7.83
C GLU A 143 -13.29 -33.74 -8.01
N GLN A 144 -13.00 -33.30 -9.22
CA GLN A 144 -13.08 -31.92 -9.60
C GLN A 144 -14.21 -31.67 -10.61
N THR A 145 -14.82 -30.48 -10.58
CA THR A 145 -15.69 -30.09 -11.70
C THR A 145 -14.84 -29.82 -12.95
N PRO A 146 -15.36 -30.06 -14.15
CA PRO A 146 -14.64 -29.72 -15.37
C PRO A 146 -14.19 -28.24 -15.41
N THR A 147 -15.01 -27.34 -14.88
CA THR A 147 -14.71 -25.91 -14.79
C THR A 147 -13.52 -25.63 -13.86
N ASP A 148 -13.48 -26.25 -12.65
CA ASP A 148 -12.38 -26.06 -11.71
C ASP A 148 -11.06 -26.60 -12.27
N ALA A 149 -11.10 -27.77 -12.95
CA ALA A 149 -9.93 -28.34 -13.60
C ALA A 149 -9.39 -27.44 -14.73
N ILE A 150 -10.27 -26.88 -15.57
CA ILE A 150 -9.91 -25.95 -16.64
C ILE A 150 -9.31 -24.68 -16.06
N HIS A 151 -9.97 -24.05 -15.10
CA HIS A 151 -9.50 -22.80 -14.47
C HIS A 151 -8.14 -22.98 -13.81
N SER A 152 -7.92 -24.11 -13.14
CA SER A 152 -6.63 -24.41 -12.51
C SER A 152 -5.51 -24.61 -13.50
N LEU A 153 -5.76 -25.27 -14.64
CA LEU A 153 -4.77 -25.39 -15.71
C LEU A 153 -4.47 -24.03 -16.35
N GLU A 154 -5.49 -23.18 -16.56
CA GLU A 154 -5.29 -21.84 -17.08
C GLU A 154 -4.45 -20.99 -16.13
N LEU A 155 -4.74 -21.02 -14.82
CA LEU A 155 -3.95 -20.33 -13.79
C LEU A 155 -2.52 -20.87 -13.69
N LEU A 156 -2.34 -22.18 -13.77
CA LEU A 156 -1.02 -22.80 -13.79
C LEU A 156 -0.17 -22.29 -14.96
N GLY A 157 -0.75 -22.24 -16.17
CA GLY A 157 -0.07 -21.68 -17.34
C GLY A 157 0.27 -20.21 -17.14
N ALA A 158 -0.63 -19.41 -16.57
CA ALA A 158 -0.38 -18.00 -16.29
C ALA A 158 0.78 -17.81 -15.29
N ASN A 159 0.89 -18.69 -14.29
CA ASN A 159 1.99 -18.65 -13.33
C ASN A 159 3.34 -19.06 -13.97
N LEU A 160 3.35 -20.08 -14.83
CA LEU A 160 4.56 -20.49 -15.54
C LEU A 160 5.13 -19.35 -16.41
N VAL A 161 4.28 -18.52 -17.01
CA VAL A 161 4.70 -17.35 -17.77
C VAL A 161 5.40 -16.32 -16.89
N ASP A 162 4.84 -16.01 -15.73
CA ASP A 162 5.32 -14.89 -14.94
C ASP A 162 6.51 -15.25 -14.02
N GLU A 163 6.46 -16.38 -13.32
CA GLU A 163 7.47 -16.71 -12.31
C GLU A 163 8.61 -17.59 -12.87
N ILE A 164 8.29 -18.47 -13.83
CA ILE A 164 9.24 -19.47 -14.33
C ILE A 164 9.78 -19.05 -15.71
N HIS A 165 9.16 -18.07 -16.38
CA HIS A 165 9.46 -17.62 -17.73
C HIS A 165 9.41 -18.75 -18.79
N GLU A 166 8.57 -19.77 -18.56
CA GLU A 166 8.40 -20.93 -19.42
C GLU A 166 7.17 -20.78 -20.33
N ILE A 167 7.33 -19.95 -21.37
CA ILE A 167 6.25 -19.64 -22.33
C ILE A 167 5.74 -20.90 -23.02
N SER A 168 6.62 -21.79 -23.46
CA SER A 168 6.24 -23.00 -24.19
C SER A 168 5.40 -23.95 -23.35
N GLY A 169 5.80 -24.17 -22.09
CA GLY A 169 5.04 -24.99 -21.14
C GLY A 169 3.68 -24.41 -20.81
N ALA A 170 3.60 -23.09 -20.66
CA ALA A 170 2.35 -22.37 -20.43
C ALA A 170 1.35 -22.58 -21.58
N ILE A 171 1.79 -22.40 -22.83
CA ILE A 171 0.95 -22.60 -24.02
C ILE A 171 0.46 -24.05 -24.10
N GLU A 172 1.32 -25.05 -23.82
CA GLU A 172 0.93 -26.46 -23.79
C GLU A 172 -0.16 -26.74 -22.72
N ILE A 173 -0.05 -26.12 -21.55
CA ILE A 173 -1.07 -26.26 -20.50
C ILE A 173 -2.37 -25.58 -20.91
N TRP A 174 -2.32 -24.38 -21.51
CA TRP A 174 -3.50 -23.69 -22.02
C TRP A 174 -4.19 -24.47 -23.15
N LYS A 175 -3.45 -25.14 -24.02
CA LYS A 175 -4.01 -26.06 -25.02
C LYS A 175 -4.75 -27.24 -24.37
N LYS A 176 -4.21 -27.80 -23.29
CA LYS A 176 -4.91 -28.84 -22.53
C LYS A 176 -6.22 -28.32 -21.92
N ALA A 177 -6.18 -27.15 -21.29
CA ALA A 177 -7.39 -26.51 -20.75
C ALA A 177 -8.42 -26.23 -21.87
N MET A 178 -7.98 -25.74 -23.03
CA MET A 178 -8.84 -25.52 -24.18
C MET A 178 -9.46 -26.83 -24.70
N THR A 179 -8.68 -27.90 -24.79
CA THR A 179 -9.19 -29.21 -25.20
C THR A 179 -10.27 -29.71 -24.24
N LEU A 180 -10.11 -29.52 -22.92
CA LEU A 180 -11.12 -29.89 -21.95
C LEU A 180 -12.41 -29.08 -22.09
N ARG A 181 -12.35 -27.81 -22.49
CA ARG A 181 -13.53 -26.96 -22.73
C ARG A 181 -14.44 -27.51 -23.82
N TYR A 182 -13.86 -28.13 -24.85
CA TYR A 182 -14.55 -28.66 -26.03
C TYR A 182 -14.70 -30.19 -25.99
N LEU A 183 -14.37 -30.84 -24.86
CA LEU A 183 -14.41 -32.31 -24.75
C LEU A 183 -15.82 -32.87 -24.97
N ASP A 184 -16.82 -32.19 -24.44
CA ASP A 184 -18.23 -32.52 -24.65
C ASP A 184 -18.88 -31.51 -25.62
N PRO A 185 -19.15 -31.90 -26.89
CA PRO A 185 -19.77 -30.98 -27.84
C PRO A 185 -21.18 -30.53 -27.47
N GLN A 186 -21.87 -31.25 -26.59
CA GLN A 186 -23.20 -30.91 -26.12
C GLN A 186 -23.18 -29.93 -24.93
N ASN A 187 -22.04 -29.86 -24.24
CA ASN A 187 -21.88 -29.02 -23.04
C ASN A 187 -20.53 -28.30 -23.06
N ILE A 188 -20.35 -27.41 -24.04
CA ILE A 188 -19.14 -26.61 -24.19
C ILE A 188 -19.03 -25.61 -23.05
N ILE A 189 -17.89 -25.60 -22.36
CA ILE A 189 -17.59 -24.64 -21.29
C ILE A 189 -16.95 -23.39 -21.90
N THR A 190 -17.76 -22.37 -22.15
CA THR A 190 -17.29 -21.09 -22.72
C THR A 190 -16.52 -20.25 -21.70
N LYS A 191 -15.65 -19.36 -22.21
CA LYS A 191 -15.02 -18.32 -21.39
C LYS A 191 -16.00 -17.17 -21.19
N ASP A 192 -16.12 -16.68 -19.96
CA ASP A 192 -16.83 -15.43 -19.67
C ASP A 192 -15.87 -14.26 -19.92
N ILE A 193 -15.94 -13.72 -21.15
CA ILE A 193 -15.06 -12.64 -21.61
C ILE A 193 -15.83 -11.32 -21.57
N PRO A 194 -15.29 -10.30 -20.85
CA PRO A 194 -15.89 -8.96 -20.85
C PRO A 194 -16.03 -8.40 -22.27
N GLN A 195 -17.15 -7.74 -22.55
CA GLN A 195 -17.36 -7.12 -23.88
C GLN A 195 -16.40 -5.96 -24.13
N ASN A 196 -16.00 -5.24 -23.09
CA ASN A 196 -15.08 -4.12 -23.16
C ASN A 196 -13.64 -4.62 -22.93
N THR A 197 -12.77 -4.27 -23.86
CA THR A 197 -11.34 -4.52 -23.70
C THR A 197 -10.70 -3.50 -22.76
N ILE A 198 -9.76 -3.93 -21.94
CA ILE A 198 -9.06 -3.10 -20.96
C ILE A 198 -7.81 -2.51 -21.61
N TYR A 199 -7.64 -1.17 -21.50
CA TYR A 199 -6.49 -0.47 -22.08
C TYR A 199 -5.16 -0.98 -21.52
N ALA A 200 -5.09 -1.25 -20.21
CA ALA A 200 -3.90 -1.77 -19.54
C ALA A 200 -3.37 -3.07 -20.17
N TYR A 201 -4.26 -3.89 -20.72
CA TYR A 201 -3.92 -5.11 -21.47
C TYR A 201 -3.74 -4.87 -22.98
N GLN A 202 -3.56 -3.62 -23.43
CA GLN A 202 -3.46 -3.26 -24.86
C GLN A 202 -4.65 -3.77 -25.70
N HIS A 203 -5.83 -3.78 -25.12
CA HIS A 203 -7.03 -4.32 -25.75
C HIS A 203 -6.91 -5.79 -26.20
N ALA A 204 -5.97 -6.55 -25.60
CA ALA A 204 -5.82 -7.97 -25.86
C ALA A 204 -7.11 -8.73 -25.54
N LYS A 205 -7.35 -9.80 -26.29
CA LYS A 205 -8.48 -10.70 -26.11
C LYS A 205 -7.97 -12.11 -25.84
N GLU A 206 -8.68 -12.85 -25.01
CA GLU A 206 -8.33 -14.25 -24.78
C GLU A 206 -8.68 -15.12 -26.00
N PRO A 207 -7.76 -16.01 -26.44
CA PRO A 207 -8.04 -17.00 -27.50
C PRO A 207 -9.24 -17.87 -27.15
N GLN A 208 -10.08 -18.12 -28.14
CA GLN A 208 -11.26 -18.98 -28.00
C GLN A 208 -11.03 -20.38 -28.60
N THR A 209 -10.04 -20.52 -29.47
CA THR A 209 -9.74 -21.76 -30.17
C THR A 209 -8.26 -22.14 -30.04
N LEU A 210 -7.93 -23.41 -30.32
CA LEU A 210 -6.55 -23.90 -30.37
C LEU A 210 -5.73 -23.16 -31.42
N GLU A 211 -6.34 -22.83 -32.58
CA GLU A 211 -5.69 -22.12 -33.65
C GLU A 211 -5.32 -20.67 -33.27
N GLU A 212 -6.14 -20.04 -32.43
CA GLU A 212 -5.84 -18.70 -31.87
C GLU A 212 -4.71 -18.79 -30.86
N LEU A 213 -4.66 -19.83 -30.02
CA LEU A 213 -3.55 -20.09 -29.11
C LEU A 213 -2.23 -20.31 -29.86
N ASP A 214 -2.26 -21.03 -30.98
CA ASP A 214 -1.08 -21.27 -31.83
C ASP A 214 -0.52 -19.98 -32.47
N LYS A 215 -1.33 -18.93 -32.58
CA LYS A 215 -0.92 -17.64 -33.13
C LYS A 215 -0.23 -16.74 -32.09
N LEU A 216 -0.26 -17.07 -30.81
CA LEU A 216 0.47 -16.34 -29.78
C LEU A 216 1.98 -16.60 -29.96
N SER A 217 2.65 -15.71 -30.68
CA SER A 217 4.09 -15.82 -30.98
C SER A 217 4.95 -14.82 -30.24
N GLU A 218 4.38 -13.65 -29.94
CA GLU A 218 5.09 -12.58 -29.24
C GLU A 218 4.99 -12.78 -27.73
N ALA A 219 6.10 -12.58 -27.03
CA ALA A 219 6.15 -12.73 -25.57
C ALA A 219 5.15 -11.81 -24.86
N ASP A 220 4.99 -10.57 -25.34
CA ASP A 220 4.05 -9.61 -24.75
C ASP A 220 2.60 -10.08 -24.85
N ASP A 221 2.21 -10.72 -25.96
CA ASP A 221 0.86 -11.29 -26.11
C ASP A 221 0.61 -12.37 -25.05
N VAL A 222 1.60 -13.23 -24.83
CA VAL A 222 1.52 -14.31 -23.84
C VAL A 222 1.44 -13.74 -22.41
N TYR A 223 2.20 -12.68 -22.13
CA TYR A 223 2.12 -11.97 -20.84
C TYR A 223 0.73 -11.36 -20.61
N MET A 224 0.14 -10.74 -21.62
CA MET A 224 -1.22 -10.19 -21.50
C MET A 224 -2.25 -11.30 -21.31
N GLN A 225 -2.07 -12.47 -21.96
CA GLN A 225 -2.96 -13.62 -21.71
C GLN A 225 -2.90 -14.11 -20.25
N ALA A 226 -1.70 -14.16 -19.66
CA ALA A 226 -1.56 -14.56 -18.26
C ALA A 226 -2.33 -13.61 -17.32
N LEU A 227 -2.26 -12.30 -17.55
CA LEU A 227 -3.00 -11.30 -16.76
C LEU A 227 -4.52 -11.40 -16.97
N LEU A 228 -4.98 -11.53 -18.22
CA LEU A 228 -6.40 -11.70 -18.57
C LEU A 228 -7.00 -12.94 -17.92
N ILE A 229 -6.29 -14.06 -17.95
CA ILE A 229 -6.71 -15.32 -17.32
C ILE A 229 -6.85 -15.14 -15.82
N ARG A 230 -5.86 -14.50 -15.15
CA ARG A 230 -5.95 -14.24 -13.70
C ARG A 230 -7.18 -13.40 -13.36
N GLU A 231 -7.41 -12.32 -14.08
CA GLU A 231 -8.55 -11.45 -13.81
C GLU A 231 -9.89 -12.15 -14.04
N ARG A 232 -10.02 -12.92 -15.12
CA ARG A 232 -11.26 -13.66 -15.41
C ARG A 232 -11.54 -14.76 -14.39
N VAL A 233 -10.51 -15.53 -14.01
CA VAL A 233 -10.70 -16.71 -13.15
C VAL A 233 -10.81 -16.32 -11.68
N LEU A 234 -9.98 -15.39 -11.21
CA LEU A 234 -9.90 -14.99 -9.82
C LEU A 234 -10.80 -13.78 -9.50
N GLY A 235 -11.10 -12.99 -10.52
CA GLY A 235 -11.74 -11.70 -10.39
C GLY A 235 -10.75 -10.55 -10.20
N PRO A 236 -11.19 -9.29 -10.50
CA PRO A 236 -10.35 -8.10 -10.45
C PRO A 236 -9.86 -7.77 -9.03
N ASN A 237 -10.61 -8.19 -8.02
CA ASN A 237 -10.33 -7.90 -6.62
C ASN A 237 -9.41 -8.92 -5.93
N HIS A 238 -9.02 -9.98 -6.62
CA HIS A 238 -8.15 -10.98 -6.03
C HIS A 238 -6.71 -10.45 -5.88
N LYS A 239 -6.03 -10.80 -4.79
CA LYS A 239 -4.66 -10.34 -4.52
C LYS A 239 -3.68 -10.73 -5.62
N ASP A 240 -3.79 -11.97 -6.17
CA ASP A 240 -2.88 -12.45 -7.21
C ASP A 240 -3.14 -11.80 -8.57
N THR A 241 -4.36 -11.29 -8.85
CA THR A 241 -4.64 -10.45 -10.02
C THR A 241 -3.86 -9.13 -9.92
N THR A 242 -4.00 -8.41 -8.81
CA THR A 242 -3.29 -7.14 -8.62
C THR A 242 -1.78 -7.33 -8.45
N PHE A 243 -1.34 -8.44 -7.85
CA PHE A 243 0.08 -8.80 -7.78
C PHE A 243 0.67 -9.03 -9.18
N GLY A 244 -0.01 -9.80 -10.05
CA GLY A 244 0.45 -10.03 -11.43
C GLY A 244 0.62 -8.73 -12.23
N LEU A 245 -0.32 -7.77 -12.08
CA LEU A 245 -0.22 -6.43 -12.69
C LEU A 245 1.02 -5.68 -12.20
N MET A 246 1.25 -5.66 -10.88
CA MET A 246 2.39 -4.98 -10.28
C MET A 246 3.72 -5.62 -10.69
N TYR A 247 3.78 -6.96 -10.65
CA TYR A 247 4.98 -7.70 -11.03
C TYR A 247 5.35 -7.48 -12.49
N ARG A 248 4.38 -7.65 -13.41
CA ARG A 248 4.62 -7.44 -14.86
C ARG A 248 4.98 -6.00 -15.16
N GLY A 249 4.35 -5.04 -14.48
CA GLY A 249 4.70 -3.63 -14.59
C GLY A 249 6.16 -3.38 -14.18
N ALA A 250 6.63 -3.97 -13.07
CA ALA A 250 8.02 -3.84 -12.62
C ALA A 250 9.00 -4.40 -13.68
N VAL A 251 8.70 -5.56 -14.28
CA VAL A 251 9.52 -6.12 -15.37
C VAL A 251 9.60 -5.18 -16.58
N TYR A 252 8.51 -4.48 -16.89
CA TYR A 252 8.54 -3.45 -17.95
C TYR A 252 9.37 -2.23 -17.54
N ALA A 253 9.31 -1.77 -16.29
CA ALA A 253 10.15 -0.69 -15.80
C ALA A 253 11.64 -1.05 -15.86
N ASP A 254 12.03 -2.24 -15.40
CA ASP A 254 13.40 -2.77 -15.49
C ASP A 254 13.92 -2.86 -16.94
N SER A 255 13.00 -2.92 -17.91
CA SER A 255 13.31 -2.94 -19.36
C SER A 255 13.21 -1.56 -20.00
N HIS A 256 13.10 -0.48 -19.22
CA HIS A 256 12.90 0.92 -19.67
C HIS A 256 11.63 1.12 -20.53
N ARG A 257 10.64 0.23 -20.38
CA ARG A 257 9.31 0.35 -21.05
C ARG A 257 8.31 0.96 -20.07
N TYR A 258 8.61 2.18 -19.62
CA TYR A 258 7.94 2.84 -18.51
C TYR A 258 6.46 3.04 -18.73
N GLN A 259 6.03 3.42 -19.95
CA GLN A 259 4.61 3.63 -20.21
C GLN A 259 3.79 2.34 -20.04
N ARG A 260 4.37 1.18 -20.37
CA ARG A 260 3.71 -0.11 -20.13
C ARG A 260 3.58 -0.40 -18.62
N CYS A 261 4.59 -0.04 -17.87
CA CYS A 261 4.51 -0.14 -16.40
C CYS A 261 3.41 0.78 -15.85
N VAL A 262 3.37 2.04 -16.28
CA VAL A 262 2.33 3.02 -15.88
C VAL A 262 0.94 2.47 -16.18
N ASP A 263 0.67 1.97 -17.39
CA ASP A 263 -0.64 1.44 -17.79
C ASP A 263 -1.12 0.31 -16.85
N LEU A 264 -0.23 -0.63 -16.51
CA LEU A 264 -0.55 -1.76 -15.63
C LEU A 264 -0.70 -1.33 -14.15
N TRP A 265 0.21 -0.49 -13.65
CA TRP A 265 0.18 -0.04 -12.27
C TRP A 265 -0.99 0.92 -11.98
N MET A 266 -1.35 1.77 -12.95
CA MET A 266 -2.56 2.58 -12.89
C MET A 266 -3.81 1.70 -12.75
N TYR A 267 -3.90 0.65 -13.57
CA TYR A 267 -5.03 -0.26 -13.48
C TYR A 267 -5.06 -1.00 -12.13
N ALA A 268 -3.92 -1.49 -11.65
CA ALA A 268 -3.81 -2.09 -10.33
C ALA A 268 -4.21 -1.12 -9.20
N TYR A 269 -3.83 0.17 -9.32
CA TYR A 269 -4.21 1.21 -8.36
C TYR A 269 -5.72 1.43 -8.35
N MET A 270 -6.36 1.52 -9.53
CA MET A 270 -7.82 1.66 -9.64
C MET A 270 -8.55 0.48 -9.01
N LEU A 271 -8.09 -0.75 -9.25
CA LEU A 271 -8.67 -1.96 -8.66
C LEU A 271 -8.53 -1.98 -7.13
N ARG A 272 -7.38 -1.58 -6.59
CA ARG A 272 -7.13 -1.51 -5.15
C ARG A 272 -7.92 -0.40 -4.47
N HIS A 273 -8.00 0.76 -5.09
CA HIS A 273 -8.79 1.89 -4.59
C HIS A 273 -10.28 1.56 -4.50
N SER A 274 -10.83 0.79 -5.47
CA SER A 274 -12.24 0.39 -5.48
C SER A 274 -12.67 -0.50 -4.31
N LYS A 275 -11.73 -1.07 -3.54
CA LYS A 275 -11.99 -1.92 -2.36
C LYS A 275 -12.46 -1.17 -1.11
N GLY A 276 -12.45 0.16 -1.13
CA GLY A 276 -13.09 0.99 -0.11
C GLY A 276 -12.29 1.25 1.18
N ASP A 277 -11.04 0.77 1.28
CA ASP A 277 -10.14 1.13 2.39
C ASP A 277 -8.97 1.95 1.86
N PRO A 278 -9.01 3.29 2.04
CA PRO A 278 -8.03 4.20 1.46
C PRO A 278 -6.65 4.10 2.09
N LEU A 279 -6.54 3.62 3.34
CA LEU A 279 -5.27 3.51 4.07
C LEU A 279 -4.69 2.09 4.05
N LYS A 280 -5.22 1.22 3.19
CA LYS A 280 -4.70 -0.13 3.05
C LYS A 280 -3.30 -0.15 2.44
N GLN A 281 -2.39 -0.89 3.06
CA GLN A 281 -0.97 -0.95 2.67
C GLN A 281 -0.76 -1.26 1.18
N GLU A 282 -1.59 -2.14 0.60
CA GLU A 282 -1.51 -2.49 -0.82
C GLU A 282 -1.81 -1.30 -1.74
N CYS A 283 -2.76 -0.43 -1.36
CA CYS A 283 -3.10 0.79 -2.10
C CYS A 283 -1.98 1.83 -1.98
N LEU A 284 -1.50 2.06 -0.75
CA LEU A 284 -0.38 2.95 -0.45
C LEU A 284 0.88 2.57 -1.23
N PHE A 285 1.25 1.28 -1.19
CA PHE A 285 2.40 0.77 -1.93
C PHE A 285 2.28 1.05 -3.43
N THR A 286 1.08 0.88 -4.01
CA THR A 286 0.88 1.08 -5.45
C THR A 286 1.05 2.54 -5.85
N VAL A 287 0.44 3.46 -5.13
CA VAL A 287 0.57 4.90 -5.44
C VAL A 287 1.99 5.40 -5.18
N GLN A 288 2.65 4.90 -4.14
CA GLN A 288 4.06 5.22 -3.88
C GLN A 288 4.95 4.73 -5.04
N ALA A 289 4.72 3.51 -5.54
CA ALA A 289 5.46 2.96 -6.66
C ALA A 289 5.25 3.79 -7.93
N LEU A 290 4.01 4.20 -8.24
CA LEU A 290 3.69 5.07 -9.38
C LEU A 290 4.39 6.43 -9.29
N VAL A 291 4.34 7.08 -8.13
CA VAL A 291 4.99 8.39 -7.94
C VAL A 291 6.51 8.28 -8.10
N LYS A 292 7.12 7.23 -7.53
CA LYS A 292 8.56 6.95 -7.72
C LYS A 292 8.90 6.71 -9.18
N LEU A 293 8.09 5.93 -9.89
CA LEU A 293 8.29 5.66 -11.31
C LEU A 293 8.25 6.94 -12.15
N PHE A 294 7.30 7.84 -11.91
CA PHE A 294 7.26 9.11 -12.61
C PHE A 294 8.50 9.98 -12.38
N TRP A 295 9.03 9.97 -11.16
CA TRP A 295 10.30 10.65 -10.85
C TRP A 295 11.48 10.00 -11.56
N GLU A 296 11.57 8.69 -11.58
CA GLU A 296 12.60 7.94 -12.29
C GLU A 296 12.58 8.25 -13.79
N MET A 297 11.40 8.22 -14.41
CA MET A 297 11.22 8.63 -15.80
C MET A 297 11.74 10.04 -16.08
N GLN A 298 11.47 11.00 -15.18
CA GLN A 298 11.93 12.38 -15.34
C GLN A 298 13.45 12.48 -15.25
N VAL A 299 14.06 11.81 -14.28
CA VAL A 299 15.53 11.80 -14.09
C VAL A 299 16.23 11.14 -15.28
N GLU A 300 15.72 10.02 -15.76
CA GLU A 300 16.29 9.34 -16.90
C GLU A 300 16.13 10.11 -18.21
N LEU A 301 15.02 10.84 -18.36
CA LEU A 301 14.83 11.75 -19.48
C LEU A 301 15.88 12.88 -19.45
N GLU A 302 16.13 13.48 -18.29
CA GLU A 302 17.13 14.54 -18.11
C GLU A 302 18.56 14.07 -18.37
N SER A 303 18.84 12.81 -18.04
CA SER A 303 20.15 12.16 -18.29
C SER A 303 20.27 11.61 -19.74
N ASN A 304 19.25 11.72 -20.57
CA ASN A 304 19.11 11.12 -21.89
C ASN A 304 19.26 9.58 -21.90
N ALA A 305 18.86 8.91 -20.83
CA ALA A 305 18.86 7.47 -20.74
C ALA A 305 17.61 6.86 -21.41
N THR A 306 16.53 7.63 -21.50
CA THR A 306 15.27 7.25 -22.18
C THR A 306 14.69 8.41 -22.98
N ASP A 307 13.86 8.08 -23.98
CA ASP A 307 13.02 9.03 -24.72
C ASP A 307 11.57 9.04 -24.19
N GLU A 308 11.21 8.12 -23.29
CA GLU A 308 9.88 8.04 -22.70
C GLU A 308 9.66 9.17 -21.70
N ARG A 309 8.56 9.88 -21.88
CA ARG A 309 8.17 11.02 -21.03
C ARG A 309 6.95 10.70 -20.20
N VAL A 310 6.91 11.26 -19.00
CA VAL A 310 5.69 11.24 -18.20
C VAL A 310 4.56 11.93 -18.98
N ARG A 311 3.47 11.20 -19.22
CA ARG A 311 2.26 11.78 -19.83
C ARG A 311 1.49 12.56 -18.79
N LEU A 312 1.16 13.80 -19.10
CA LEU A 312 0.43 14.66 -18.19
C LEU A 312 -0.93 14.08 -17.78
N CYS A 313 -1.64 13.43 -18.70
CA CYS A 313 -2.92 12.77 -18.40
C CYS A 313 -2.77 11.70 -17.31
N ASP A 314 -1.75 10.84 -17.40
CA ASP A 314 -1.52 9.78 -16.43
C ASP A 314 -1.16 10.36 -15.05
N ALA A 315 -0.31 11.38 -15.03
CA ALA A 315 0.05 12.09 -13.80
C ALA A 315 -1.17 12.78 -13.15
N LEU A 316 -2.04 13.40 -13.94
CA LEU A 316 -3.27 14.03 -13.46
C LEU A 316 -4.27 12.99 -12.93
N ASP A 317 -4.41 11.84 -13.59
CA ASP A 317 -5.30 10.77 -13.16
C ASP A 317 -4.83 10.15 -11.83
N VAL A 318 -3.51 9.89 -11.68
CA VAL A 318 -2.94 9.44 -10.40
C VAL A 318 -3.15 10.49 -9.32
N PHE A 319 -2.89 11.77 -9.60
CA PHE A 319 -3.04 12.84 -8.62
C PHE A 319 -4.51 13.04 -8.20
N ALA A 320 -5.45 12.95 -9.13
CA ALA A 320 -6.87 13.01 -8.82
C ALA A 320 -7.30 11.86 -7.90
N LYS A 321 -6.88 10.63 -8.20
CA LYS A 321 -7.17 9.46 -7.36
C LYS A 321 -6.48 9.51 -6.00
N LEU A 322 -5.25 10.00 -5.94
CA LEU A 322 -4.54 10.23 -4.68
C LEU A 322 -5.25 11.29 -3.83
N THR A 323 -5.80 12.34 -4.45
CA THR A 323 -6.60 13.36 -3.75
C THR A 323 -7.88 12.76 -3.17
N GLU A 324 -8.61 11.93 -3.93
CA GLU A 324 -9.77 11.17 -3.42
C GLU A 324 -9.36 10.29 -2.22
N GLN A 325 -8.26 9.56 -2.35
CA GLN A 325 -7.72 8.68 -1.31
C GLN A 325 -7.37 9.44 -0.01
N ILE A 326 -6.79 10.64 -0.11
CA ILE A 326 -6.47 11.50 1.04
C ILE A 326 -7.76 11.95 1.73
N ILE A 327 -8.76 12.40 0.96
CA ILE A 327 -10.04 12.87 1.51
C ILE A 327 -10.75 11.73 2.24
N ASP A 328 -10.81 10.55 1.65
CA ASP A 328 -11.43 9.37 2.25
C ASP A 328 -10.63 8.87 3.48
N GLY A 329 -9.29 8.87 3.39
CA GLY A 329 -8.41 8.50 4.50
C GLY A 329 -8.54 9.42 5.70
N GLN A 330 -8.69 10.72 5.48
CA GLN A 330 -8.97 11.70 6.53
C GLN A 330 -10.29 11.39 7.26
N LEU A 331 -11.32 10.99 6.52
CA LEU A 331 -12.60 10.60 7.12
C LEU A 331 -12.49 9.33 7.97
N VAL A 332 -11.64 8.38 7.58
CA VAL A 332 -11.37 7.16 8.36
C VAL A 332 -10.68 7.51 9.67
N ILE A 333 -9.63 8.36 9.64
CA ILE A 333 -8.91 8.80 10.85
C ILE A 333 -9.84 9.58 11.79
N GLN A 334 -10.69 10.46 11.27
CA GLN A 334 -11.63 11.26 12.10
C GLN A 334 -12.73 10.42 12.76
N LYS A 335 -13.13 9.29 12.15
CA LYS A 335 -14.16 8.38 12.69
C LYS A 335 -13.60 7.36 13.68
N GLY A 336 -12.30 7.10 13.66
CA GLY A 336 -11.63 6.23 14.63
C GLY A 336 -11.67 6.82 16.03
N ASP A 337 -11.92 6.00 17.07
CA ASP A 337 -11.78 6.43 18.45
C ASP A 337 -10.34 6.89 18.68
N GLN A 338 -10.16 8.07 19.29
CA GLN A 338 -8.84 8.67 19.57
C GLN A 338 -7.87 7.75 20.34
N PHE A 339 -8.37 6.68 20.96
CA PHE A 339 -7.58 5.70 21.71
C PHE A 339 -7.21 4.42 20.92
N THR A 340 -7.72 4.24 19.69
CA THR A 340 -7.54 3.00 18.91
C THR A 340 -6.95 3.22 17.52
N VAL A 341 -6.65 4.46 17.12
CA VAL A 341 -5.95 4.72 15.86
C VAL A 341 -4.53 4.20 16.02
N GLU A 342 -4.22 3.09 15.34
CA GLU A 342 -2.87 2.54 15.28
C GLU A 342 -1.91 3.61 14.74
N ASN A 343 -0.75 3.78 15.38
CA ASN A 343 0.27 4.76 14.97
C ASN A 343 0.60 4.62 13.46
N ASN A 344 0.54 3.41 12.93
CA ASN A 344 0.78 3.13 11.51
C ASN A 344 -0.19 3.87 10.57
N LEU A 345 -1.49 4.02 10.94
CA LEU A 345 -2.46 4.72 10.09
C LEU A 345 -2.14 6.21 9.92
N VAL A 346 -1.60 6.84 10.97
CA VAL A 346 -1.21 8.25 10.92
C VAL A 346 0.05 8.44 10.07
N GLU A 347 1.01 7.52 10.19
CA GLU A 347 2.22 7.50 9.36
C GLU A 347 1.87 7.25 7.89
N ASP A 348 0.98 6.31 7.60
CA ASP A 348 0.47 6.01 6.27
C ASP A 348 -0.24 7.21 5.64
N PHE A 349 -1.04 7.94 6.42
CA PHE A 349 -1.68 9.16 5.97
C PHE A 349 -0.66 10.28 5.70
N GLN A 350 0.34 10.42 6.56
CA GLN A 350 1.45 11.37 6.34
C GLN A 350 2.17 11.08 5.00
N LEU A 351 2.39 9.81 4.68
CA LEU A 351 2.98 9.41 3.40
C LEU A 351 2.12 9.86 2.21
N LEU A 352 0.78 9.71 2.28
CA LEU A 352 -0.10 10.19 1.21
C LEU A 352 0.01 11.70 0.99
N LEU A 353 0.11 12.49 2.06
CA LEU A 353 0.31 13.94 1.95
C LEU A 353 1.64 14.28 1.26
N GLN A 354 2.72 13.59 1.63
CA GLN A 354 4.02 13.75 0.99
C GLN A 354 3.96 13.40 -0.50
N LEU A 355 3.37 12.25 -0.85
CA LEU A 355 3.18 11.83 -2.24
C LEU A 355 2.39 12.86 -3.06
N SER A 356 1.36 13.46 -2.46
CA SER A 356 0.57 14.51 -3.14
C SER A 356 1.41 15.75 -3.46
N LEU A 357 2.29 16.18 -2.56
CA LEU A 357 3.19 17.31 -2.78
C LEU A 357 4.21 17.01 -3.88
N HIS A 358 4.75 15.78 -3.91
CA HIS A 358 5.63 15.34 -5.01
C HIS A 358 4.92 15.33 -6.35
N MET A 359 3.65 14.91 -6.39
CA MET A 359 2.84 14.97 -7.62
C MET A 359 2.56 16.41 -8.06
N ILE A 360 2.24 17.32 -7.12
CA ILE A 360 2.06 18.73 -7.44
C ILE A 360 3.35 19.31 -8.04
N HIS A 361 4.50 19.00 -7.46
CA HIS A 361 5.80 19.46 -7.99
C HIS A 361 6.05 18.91 -9.39
N LEU A 362 5.93 17.59 -9.58
CA LEU A 362 6.14 16.92 -10.86
C LEU A 362 5.24 17.50 -11.95
N ILE A 363 3.94 17.59 -11.71
CA ILE A 363 2.96 18.09 -12.67
C ILE A 363 3.26 19.56 -13.02
N SER A 364 3.74 20.37 -12.07
CA SER A 364 4.11 21.77 -12.32
C SER A 364 5.28 21.94 -13.31
N GLN A 365 6.10 20.92 -13.49
CA GLN A 365 7.24 20.92 -14.42
C GLN A 365 6.85 20.41 -15.83
N LEU A 366 5.70 19.76 -15.96
CA LEU A 366 5.26 19.22 -17.25
C LEU A 366 4.60 20.31 -18.11
N PRO A 367 4.78 20.27 -19.45
CA PRO A 367 4.07 21.16 -20.35
C PRO A 367 2.56 20.98 -20.24
N GLN A 368 1.82 22.06 -20.11
CA GLN A 368 0.36 22.06 -19.91
C GLN A 368 -0.31 23.05 -20.85
N SER A 369 -1.46 22.67 -21.40
CA SER A 369 -2.41 23.61 -21.99
C SER A 369 -3.19 24.36 -20.90
N ASP A 370 -3.87 25.46 -21.27
CA ASP A 370 -4.67 26.23 -20.31
C ASP A 370 -5.78 25.38 -19.65
N GLU A 371 -6.39 24.47 -20.40
CA GLU A 371 -7.44 23.55 -19.90
C GLU A 371 -6.86 22.52 -18.91
N GLU A 372 -5.72 21.94 -19.21
CA GLU A 372 -5.03 20.98 -18.32
C GLU A 372 -4.56 21.67 -17.05
N SER A 373 -4.00 22.91 -17.16
CA SER A 373 -3.61 23.72 -16.01
C SER A 373 -4.81 24.08 -15.12
N PHE A 374 -5.96 24.39 -15.73
CA PHE A 374 -7.20 24.62 -14.98
C PHE A 374 -7.65 23.34 -14.24
N ASN A 375 -7.67 22.18 -14.91
CA ASN A 375 -8.02 20.91 -14.31
C ASN A 375 -7.07 20.55 -13.17
N PHE A 376 -5.78 20.71 -13.34
CA PHE A 376 -4.78 20.52 -12.29
C PHE A 376 -5.06 21.41 -11.07
N LYS A 377 -5.22 22.73 -11.26
CA LYS A 377 -5.53 23.66 -10.16
C LYS A 377 -6.85 23.33 -9.47
N ARG A 378 -7.83 22.82 -10.20
CA ARG A 378 -9.10 22.37 -9.63
C ARG A 378 -8.90 21.20 -8.66
N VAL A 379 -8.06 20.20 -9.01
CA VAL A 379 -7.75 19.07 -8.12
C VAL A 379 -6.96 19.52 -6.91
N VAL A 380 -5.95 20.42 -7.10
CA VAL A 380 -5.22 21.02 -5.97
C VAL A 380 -6.16 21.79 -5.04
N HIS A 381 -7.12 22.55 -5.59
CA HIS A 381 -8.11 23.27 -4.79
C HIS A 381 -9.01 22.33 -3.99
N GLN A 382 -9.41 21.18 -4.55
CA GLN A 382 -10.15 20.13 -3.81
C GLN A 382 -9.34 19.62 -2.63
N LEU A 383 -8.07 19.29 -2.85
CA LEU A 383 -7.16 18.81 -1.81
C LEU A 383 -6.96 19.86 -0.70
N VAL A 384 -6.69 21.12 -1.07
CA VAL A 384 -6.50 22.23 -0.14
C VAL A 384 -7.79 22.50 0.66
N SER A 385 -8.96 22.48 0.01
CA SER A 385 -10.26 22.72 0.65
C SER A 385 -10.65 21.63 1.65
N ALA A 386 -10.20 20.39 1.46
CA ALA A 386 -10.35 19.32 2.44
C ALA A 386 -9.51 19.56 3.71
N ASN A 387 -8.53 20.47 3.63
CA ASN A 387 -7.65 20.88 4.72
C ASN A 387 -7.04 19.69 5.49
N PRO A 388 -6.37 18.74 4.80
CA PRO A 388 -5.76 17.62 5.47
C PRO A 388 -4.61 18.07 6.37
N ARG A 389 -4.41 17.34 7.48
CA ARG A 389 -3.39 17.66 8.49
C ARG A 389 -2.48 16.46 8.71
N GLY A 390 -1.19 16.73 8.75
CA GLY A 390 -0.17 15.74 9.07
C GLY A 390 -0.16 15.34 10.55
N GLN A 391 0.79 14.50 10.91
CA GLN A 391 0.92 13.91 12.25
C GLN A 391 1.06 14.97 13.36
N GLU A 392 1.83 16.03 13.12
CA GLU A 392 2.04 17.14 14.06
C GLU A 392 1.08 18.33 13.77
N GLY A 393 -0.02 18.10 13.05
CA GLY A 393 -1.01 19.10 12.69
C GLY A 393 -0.61 19.99 11.50
N GLU A 394 0.45 19.61 10.78
CA GLU A 394 0.96 20.36 9.64
C GLU A 394 -0.06 20.42 8.49
N SER A 395 -0.23 21.58 7.89
CA SER A 395 -0.93 21.71 6.61
C SER A 395 0.01 21.38 5.44
N LEU A 396 -0.55 21.19 4.24
CA LEU A 396 0.24 21.00 3.03
C LEU A 396 1.30 22.10 2.83
N LEU A 397 0.97 23.34 3.24
CA LEU A 397 1.89 24.45 3.15
C LEU A 397 3.07 24.32 4.13
N HIS A 398 2.85 23.80 5.34
CA HIS A 398 3.94 23.48 6.27
C HIS A 398 4.86 22.40 5.71
N LEU A 399 4.27 21.37 5.13
CA LEU A 399 5.03 20.26 4.54
C LEU A 399 5.82 20.74 3.30
N SER A 400 5.28 21.64 2.47
CA SER A 400 5.94 22.11 1.25
C SER A 400 7.22 22.94 1.50
N VAL A 401 7.40 23.46 2.71
CA VAL A 401 8.60 24.19 3.13
C VAL A 401 9.58 23.34 3.95
N ASP A 402 9.26 22.08 4.24
CA ASP A 402 10.12 21.17 5.02
C ASP A 402 11.10 20.43 4.09
N PRO A 403 12.43 20.63 4.27
CA PRO A 403 13.45 19.94 3.47
C PRO A 403 13.53 18.43 3.72
N LYS A 404 12.89 17.92 4.78
CA LYS A 404 12.91 16.49 5.13
C LYS A 404 11.90 15.67 4.36
N ILE A 405 11.06 16.30 3.55
CA ILE A 405 10.10 15.57 2.71
C ILE A 405 10.85 14.90 1.57
N SER A 406 11.02 13.58 1.69
CA SER A 406 11.67 12.74 0.70
C SER A 406 10.87 11.48 0.45
N LEU A 407 10.84 11.00 -0.80
CA LEU A 407 10.21 9.73 -1.18
C LEU A 407 11.06 8.50 -0.86
N THR A 408 12.36 8.71 -0.66
CA THR A 408 13.34 7.65 -0.41
C THR A 408 14.31 8.08 0.67
N SER A 409 14.97 7.11 1.30
CA SER A 409 16.09 7.34 2.22
C SER A 409 17.35 7.89 1.54
N GLU A 410 17.36 7.98 0.21
CA GLU A 410 18.45 8.57 -0.57
C GLU A 410 18.16 10.06 -0.76
N GLU A 411 19.02 10.91 -0.21
CA GLU A 411 18.92 12.39 -0.20
C GLU A 411 18.93 13.02 -1.61
N PHE A 412 19.18 12.24 -2.66
CA PHE A 412 19.37 12.72 -4.03
C PHE A 412 18.10 13.24 -4.72
N PHE A 413 16.89 13.00 -4.19
CA PHE A 413 15.65 13.29 -4.89
C PHE A 413 14.60 14.03 -4.04
N SER A 414 15.01 14.99 -3.21
CA SER A 414 14.04 15.85 -2.54
C SER A 414 13.96 17.19 -3.26
N PRO A 415 12.85 17.49 -3.99
CA PRO A 415 12.63 18.82 -4.58
C PRO A 415 12.21 19.85 -3.52
N PHE A 416 12.16 19.46 -2.25
CA PHE A 416 11.72 20.30 -1.16
C PHE A 416 12.89 20.90 -0.37
N PRO A 417 12.71 22.15 0.11
CA PRO A 417 11.53 23.02 0.00
C PRO A 417 11.29 23.51 -1.43
N SER A 418 10.02 23.62 -1.87
CA SER A 418 9.65 23.92 -3.26
C SER A 418 8.83 25.19 -3.39
N LEU A 419 9.41 26.25 -3.99
CA LEU A 419 8.71 27.49 -4.26
C LEU A 419 7.51 27.31 -5.20
N ALA A 420 7.64 26.45 -6.22
CA ALA A 420 6.56 26.18 -7.17
C ALA A 420 5.34 25.57 -6.47
N VAL A 421 5.56 24.60 -5.56
CA VAL A 421 4.47 23.99 -4.79
C VAL A 421 3.84 24.98 -3.83
N VAL A 422 4.65 25.79 -3.12
CA VAL A 422 4.14 26.83 -2.22
C VAL A 422 3.23 27.80 -2.99
N GLN A 423 3.66 28.29 -4.16
CA GLN A 423 2.89 29.21 -4.99
C GLN A 423 1.56 28.59 -5.44
N ILE A 424 1.60 27.35 -5.94
CA ILE A 424 0.39 26.65 -6.40
C ILE A 424 -0.61 26.42 -5.25
N LEU A 425 -0.12 26.03 -4.07
CA LEU A 425 -0.99 25.83 -2.91
C LEU A 425 -1.68 27.13 -2.49
N ILE A 426 -0.95 28.24 -2.48
CA ILE A 426 -1.48 29.57 -2.16
C ILE A 426 -2.50 30.01 -3.21
N ASP A 427 -2.17 29.88 -4.51
CA ASP A 427 -3.07 30.22 -5.61
C ASP A 427 -4.38 29.41 -5.57
N CYS A 428 -4.31 28.19 -5.03
CA CYS A 428 -5.46 27.31 -4.86
C CYS A 428 -6.18 27.48 -3.51
N GLY A 429 -5.82 28.48 -2.70
CA GLY A 429 -6.55 28.88 -1.50
C GLY A 429 -6.04 28.27 -0.19
N ALA A 430 -4.79 27.81 -0.12
CA ALA A 430 -4.21 27.34 1.14
C ALA A 430 -4.16 28.48 2.17
N ASP A 431 -4.54 28.17 3.42
CA ASP A 431 -4.43 29.13 4.53
C ASP A 431 -2.96 29.33 4.91
N ILE A 432 -2.45 30.51 4.55
CA ILE A 432 -1.07 30.92 4.77
C ILE A 432 -0.72 31.02 6.26
N ASN A 433 -1.71 31.32 7.09
CA ASN A 433 -1.56 31.53 8.53
C ASN A 433 -2.03 30.31 9.34
N ALA A 434 -2.30 29.19 8.69
CA ALA A 434 -2.56 27.92 9.37
C ALA A 434 -1.43 27.58 10.33
N VAL A 435 -1.77 27.00 11.49
CA VAL A 435 -0.79 26.60 12.51
C VAL A 435 -0.76 25.09 12.70
N ASP A 436 0.42 24.56 13.02
CA ASP A 436 0.64 23.19 13.47
C ASP A 436 0.32 23.02 14.97
N HIS A 437 0.51 21.82 15.53
CA HIS A 437 0.29 21.58 16.97
C HIS A 437 1.20 22.40 17.89
N LYS A 438 2.37 22.84 17.40
CA LYS A 438 3.31 23.73 18.10
C LYS A 438 3.02 25.19 17.80
N ARG A 439 1.88 25.48 17.15
CA ARG A 439 1.49 26.82 16.71
C ARG A 439 2.47 27.49 15.75
N ASN A 440 3.36 26.76 15.07
CA ASN A 440 4.14 27.34 14.00
C ASN A 440 3.25 27.53 12.78
N THR A 441 3.45 28.61 12.04
CA THR A 441 2.96 28.76 10.67
C THR A 441 4.02 28.26 9.67
N ALA A 442 3.66 28.07 8.41
CA ALA A 442 4.62 27.75 7.36
C ALA A 442 5.78 28.76 7.30
N LEU A 443 5.51 30.04 7.62
CA LEU A 443 6.54 31.08 7.72
C LEU A 443 7.55 30.78 8.84
N HIS A 444 7.11 30.35 10.02
CA HIS A 444 8.02 29.94 11.11
C HIS A 444 8.93 28.79 10.68
N ASN A 445 8.34 27.78 10.01
CA ASN A 445 9.10 26.61 9.56
C ASN A 445 10.08 26.98 8.45
N SER A 446 9.69 27.82 7.47
CA SER A 446 10.59 28.26 6.40
C SER A 446 11.83 28.99 6.94
N ILE A 447 11.68 29.81 7.98
CA ILE A 447 12.81 30.52 8.62
C ILE A 447 13.73 29.53 9.36
N LYS A 448 13.17 28.56 10.09
CA LYS A 448 13.95 27.51 10.78
C LYS A 448 14.79 26.67 9.84
N PHE A 449 14.33 26.46 8.62
CA PHE A 449 15.01 25.64 7.62
C PHE A 449 15.93 26.42 6.67
N LEU A 450 16.08 27.72 6.82
CA LEU A 450 16.95 28.56 5.99
C LEU A 450 18.42 28.10 5.94
N THR A 451 18.88 27.41 6.98
CA THR A 451 20.25 26.88 7.07
C THR A 451 20.55 25.76 6.09
N TYR A 452 19.53 25.14 5.47
CA TYR A 452 19.68 24.00 4.59
C TYR A 452 19.81 24.34 3.09
N SER A 453 19.30 25.51 2.63
CA SER A 453 19.40 25.95 1.22
C SER A 453 19.08 27.45 1.12
N GLU A 454 20.08 28.32 1.05
CA GLU A 454 19.90 29.77 1.13
C GLU A 454 19.05 30.34 -0.03
N LEU A 455 19.32 29.95 -1.29
CA LEU A 455 18.70 30.58 -2.47
C LEU A 455 17.22 30.24 -2.68
N GLN A 456 16.82 28.97 -2.43
CA GLN A 456 15.42 28.57 -2.62
C GLN A 456 14.52 29.10 -1.50
N ASN A 457 15.04 29.16 -0.28
CA ASN A 457 14.30 29.60 0.90
C ASN A 457 14.00 31.10 0.89
N GLU A 458 14.87 31.98 0.31
CA GLU A 458 14.58 33.39 0.15
C GLU A 458 13.37 33.66 -0.75
N GLY A 459 13.22 32.89 -1.83
CA GLY A 459 12.05 32.94 -2.71
C GLY A 459 10.75 32.57 -2.00
N ILE A 460 10.79 31.49 -1.18
CA ILE A 460 9.65 31.02 -0.40
C ILE A 460 9.25 32.07 0.65
N LEU A 461 10.22 32.65 1.36
CA LEU A 461 9.97 33.68 2.36
C LEU A 461 9.28 34.88 1.72
N ALA A 462 9.82 35.38 0.59
CA ALA A 462 9.23 36.49 -0.17
C ALA A 462 7.81 36.17 -0.67
N CYS A 463 7.58 34.94 -1.13
CA CYS A 463 6.26 34.46 -1.57
C CYS A 463 5.25 34.46 -0.40
N LEU A 464 5.57 33.84 0.73
CA LEU A 464 4.69 33.81 1.90
C LEU A 464 4.36 35.22 2.41
N LEU A 465 5.36 36.08 2.56
CA LEU A 465 5.18 37.47 3.01
C LEU A 465 4.37 38.29 2.03
N GLY A 466 4.62 38.13 0.72
CA GLY A 466 3.89 38.83 -0.33
C GLY A 466 2.41 38.48 -0.40
N HIS A 467 2.03 37.28 0.03
CA HIS A 467 0.65 36.81 0.07
C HIS A 467 -0.03 36.93 1.44
N GLY A 468 0.59 37.66 2.39
CA GLY A 468 -0.05 38.04 3.64
C GLY A 468 0.22 37.11 4.83
N ALA A 469 1.35 36.39 4.84
CA ALA A 469 1.80 35.70 6.03
C ALA A 469 2.07 36.70 7.17
N HIS A 470 1.49 36.43 8.35
CA HIS A 470 1.65 37.28 9.52
C HIS A 470 3.01 37.07 10.19
N VAL A 471 3.80 38.15 10.31
CA VAL A 471 5.12 38.10 10.96
C VAL A 471 5.06 38.18 12.47
N ASP A 472 3.94 38.59 13.03
CA ASP A 472 3.71 38.89 14.45
C ASP A 472 2.85 37.82 15.18
N VAL A 473 2.57 36.71 14.54
CA VAL A 473 1.97 35.53 15.17
C VAL A 473 3.01 34.82 16.02
N TYR A 474 2.61 34.39 17.22
CA TYR A 474 3.48 33.69 18.17
C TYR A 474 3.25 32.18 18.09
N ASN A 475 4.35 31.43 18.02
CA ASN A 475 4.32 29.96 18.14
C ASN A 475 4.19 29.49 19.59
N GLY A 476 4.16 28.18 19.82
CA GLY A 476 4.09 27.57 21.16
C GLY A 476 5.28 27.90 22.06
N ASP A 477 6.43 28.23 21.49
CA ASP A 477 7.65 28.63 22.22
C ASP A 477 7.66 30.13 22.55
N GLY A 478 6.60 30.87 22.21
CA GLY A 478 6.49 32.32 22.43
C GLY A 478 7.37 33.15 21.48
N GLN A 479 7.79 32.58 20.35
CA GLN A 479 8.57 33.27 19.31
C GLN A 479 7.65 33.68 18.17
N SER A 480 7.74 34.93 17.73
CA SER A 480 7.09 35.35 16.49
C SER A 480 8.01 35.12 15.29
N ALA A 481 7.42 34.99 14.09
CA ALA A 481 8.20 34.90 12.86
C ALA A 481 9.13 36.11 12.71
N LEU A 482 8.71 37.28 13.17
CA LEU A 482 9.55 38.50 13.20
C LEU A 482 10.79 38.31 14.08
N THR A 483 10.63 37.72 15.28
CA THR A 483 11.76 37.45 16.18
C THR A 483 12.75 36.50 15.53
N LEU A 484 12.25 35.47 14.83
CA LEU A 484 13.07 34.49 14.11
C LEU A 484 13.81 35.13 12.93
N ILE A 485 13.14 36.00 12.15
CA ILE A 485 13.74 36.77 11.04
C ILE A 485 14.90 37.65 11.57
N GLN A 486 14.67 38.36 12.68
CA GLN A 486 15.70 39.20 13.30
C GLN A 486 16.88 38.40 13.83
N THR A 487 16.62 37.29 14.45
CA THR A 487 17.68 36.40 14.98
C THR A 487 18.49 35.75 13.86
N ALA A 488 17.85 35.44 12.72
CA ALA A 488 18.51 34.92 11.53
C ALA A 488 19.24 36.00 10.71
N GLY A 489 19.09 37.30 11.07
CA GLY A 489 19.75 38.40 10.37
C GLY A 489 19.24 38.68 8.95
N LEU A 490 18.00 38.28 8.65
CA LEU A 490 17.41 38.43 7.33
C LEU A 490 17.02 39.90 7.04
N PRO A 491 17.26 40.42 5.81
CA PRO A 491 16.98 41.79 5.44
C PRO A 491 15.49 42.01 5.13
N VAL A 492 14.62 41.79 6.11
CA VAL A 492 13.16 41.99 5.98
C VAL A 492 12.77 43.25 6.76
N PHE A 493 12.01 44.15 6.13
CA PHE A 493 11.47 45.34 6.79
C PHE A 493 10.10 45.01 7.40
N PRO A 494 10.00 44.83 8.73
CA PRO A 494 8.80 44.27 9.37
C PRO A 494 7.53 45.10 9.19
N LEU A 495 7.67 46.44 9.15
CA LEU A 495 6.53 47.37 9.00
C LEU A 495 5.83 47.24 7.64
N GLN A 496 6.50 46.72 6.64
CA GLN A 496 5.94 46.52 5.31
C GLN A 496 4.89 45.39 5.29
N TYR A 497 5.00 44.43 6.20
CA TYR A 497 4.18 43.23 6.26
C TYR A 497 3.22 43.19 7.47
N ARG A 498 3.06 44.31 8.19
CA ARG A 498 2.13 44.43 9.32
C ARG A 498 0.97 45.33 8.98
N SER A 499 -0.25 44.79 9.03
CA SER A 499 -1.46 45.57 8.85
C SER A 499 -1.82 46.36 10.11
N LEU A 500 -2.66 47.39 9.98
CA LEU A 500 -3.23 48.07 11.14
C LEU A 500 -4.05 47.14 12.04
N GLN A 501 -4.67 46.10 11.45
CA GLN A 501 -5.39 45.07 12.21
C GLN A 501 -4.42 44.24 13.06
N CYS A 502 -3.26 43.86 12.55
CA CYS A 502 -2.22 43.15 13.30
C CYS A 502 -1.74 44.00 14.48
N LEU A 503 -1.42 45.26 14.24
CA LEU A 503 -0.98 46.17 15.29
C LEU A 503 -2.06 46.40 16.37
N ALA A 504 -3.31 46.57 15.95
CA ALA A 504 -4.43 46.68 16.89
C ALA A 504 -4.63 45.43 17.72
N SER A 505 -4.55 44.25 17.10
CA SER A 505 -4.68 42.96 17.77
C SER A 505 -3.57 42.72 18.79
N GLU A 506 -2.32 43.09 18.45
CA GLU A 506 -1.19 43.03 19.40
C GLU A 506 -1.43 43.94 20.62
N VAL A 507 -1.89 45.17 20.38
CA VAL A 507 -2.21 46.11 21.47
C VAL A 507 -3.33 45.57 22.39
N ILE A 508 -4.40 45.03 21.80
CA ILE A 508 -5.50 44.40 22.52
C ILE A 508 -4.98 43.28 23.42
N MET A 509 -4.22 42.36 22.86
CA MET A 509 -3.70 41.19 23.58
C MET A 509 -2.65 41.58 24.63
N LYS A 510 -1.72 42.43 24.29
CA LYS A 510 -0.64 42.91 25.19
C LYS A 510 -1.19 43.63 26.43
N ASN A 511 -2.27 44.40 26.26
CA ASN A 511 -2.87 45.18 27.36
C ASN A 511 -4.11 44.50 27.97
N ASN A 512 -4.38 43.24 27.63
CA ASN A 512 -5.54 42.46 28.11
C ASN A 512 -6.88 43.22 27.97
N ILE A 513 -7.07 43.91 26.87
CA ILE A 513 -8.29 44.68 26.61
C ILE A 513 -9.43 43.67 26.32
N PRO A 514 -10.57 43.74 27.06
CA PRO A 514 -11.73 42.90 26.75
C PRO A 514 -12.26 43.14 25.32
N PHE A 515 -12.40 42.13 24.52
CA PHE A 515 -12.83 42.30 23.12
C PHE A 515 -13.90 41.30 22.67
N GLN A 516 -14.13 40.20 23.40
CA GLN A 516 -14.97 39.11 22.96
C GLN A 516 -16.43 39.52 22.63
N ASN A 517 -16.96 40.52 23.32
CA ASN A 517 -18.32 41.05 23.10
C ASN A 517 -18.34 42.37 22.33
N GLU A 518 -17.18 42.92 21.99
CA GLU A 518 -17.03 44.25 21.39
C GLU A 518 -16.66 44.19 19.90
N VAL A 519 -16.22 43.01 19.40
CA VAL A 519 -15.83 42.79 18.01
C VAL A 519 -16.68 41.68 17.38
N PRO A 520 -16.86 41.70 16.03
CA PRO A 520 -17.50 40.60 15.30
C PRO A 520 -16.84 39.26 15.62
N ALA A 521 -17.63 38.19 15.72
CA ALA A 521 -17.13 36.84 16.04
C ALA A 521 -16.05 36.35 15.07
N SER A 522 -16.07 36.81 13.80
CA SER A 522 -15.07 36.49 12.79
C SER A 522 -13.68 37.07 13.09
N LEU A 523 -13.58 38.14 13.88
CA LEU A 523 -12.29 38.77 14.25
C LEU A 523 -11.70 38.18 15.54
N ILE A 524 -12.47 37.46 16.34
CA ILE A 524 -11.97 36.87 17.60
C ILE A 524 -10.79 35.93 17.38
N PRO A 525 -10.82 34.97 16.42
CA PRO A 525 -9.65 34.12 16.15
C PRO A 525 -8.44 34.92 15.69
N PHE A 526 -8.63 35.94 14.86
CA PHE A 526 -7.57 36.81 14.36
C PHE A 526 -6.88 37.56 15.52
N ILE A 527 -7.64 38.14 16.45
CA ILE A 527 -7.07 38.85 17.62
C ILE A 527 -6.31 37.86 18.51
N LYS A 528 -6.90 36.68 18.79
CA LYS A 528 -6.27 35.65 19.61
C LYS A 528 -4.95 35.14 19.04
N MET A 529 -4.82 35.10 17.72
CA MET A 529 -3.61 34.65 17.02
C MET A 529 -2.39 35.55 17.35
N HIS A 530 -2.61 36.85 17.62
CA HIS A 530 -1.57 37.84 17.92
C HIS A 530 -1.22 37.93 19.42
N GLY A 531 -1.72 37.04 20.26
CA GLY A 531 -1.46 37.03 21.69
C GLY A 531 -0.35 36.07 22.12
N HIS A 532 0.45 36.48 23.12
CA HIS A 532 1.32 35.57 23.85
C HIS A 532 0.45 34.64 24.74
N THR A 533 0.35 33.36 24.39
CA THR A 533 -0.28 32.37 25.26
C THR A 533 0.72 31.87 26.30
N MET A 534 0.95 32.65 27.34
CA MET A 534 1.39 32.09 28.64
C MET A 534 0.13 31.77 29.42
N GLY A 535 -0.36 30.53 29.37
CA GLY A 535 -1.29 29.92 30.31
C GLY A 535 -2.65 30.58 30.45
N MET A 536 -3.60 30.27 29.55
CA MET A 536 -5.03 30.33 29.80
C MET A 536 -5.74 29.20 29.08
N ASP A 537 -5.53 27.98 29.56
CA ASP A 537 -6.49 26.90 29.50
C ASP A 537 -6.75 26.48 30.97
N GLN A 538 -7.71 27.15 31.62
CA GLN A 538 -8.49 26.67 32.73
C GLN A 538 -9.98 26.82 32.43
#